data_b38ac09a68cf59f518e435d24f038229
#
_entry.id   b38ac09a68cf59f518e435d24f038229
#
_cell.length_a   1.000
_cell.length_b   1.000
_cell.length_c   1.000
_cell.angle_alpha   90.00
_cell.angle_beta   90.00
_cell.angle_gamma   90.00
#
_symmetry.space_group_name_H-M   'P 1'
#
loop_
_entity.id
_entity.type
_entity.pdbx_description
1 polymer ?
#
loop_
_entity_poly.entity_id
_entity_poly.type
_entity_poly.pdbx_seq_one_letter_code
_entity_poly.pdbx_strand_id
1 'polypeptide(L)'
;MVIDANFEPEQMVRLIRERGVTVRAILLTHTDVDHVAGLAELLQSLGPVPVAVHDAERAVILEGKPLRSEFAIASPPIGNVVSLEEGKPFKAGSLEFEVLHTPGHSPGGVTLRIGDALFTGDALFAGSVGRSDFRNSDGRALLHGIKTRLLTLPDDLTVYSGHGPATTIGQERRTNPFL
;
A
#
# COMPACT_ATOMS: atom_id res chain seq x y z
N MET A 1 3.45 -1.04 -12.97
CA MET A 1 3.29 -1.47 -11.56
C MET A 1 1.81 -1.51 -11.25
N VAL A 2 1.39 -2.41 -10.39
CA VAL A 2 0.11 -2.37 -9.70
C VAL A 2 0.41 -2.05 -8.24
N ILE A 3 -0.39 -1.22 -7.61
CA ILE A 3 -0.32 -0.93 -6.17
C ILE A 3 -1.61 -1.44 -5.56
N ASP A 4 -1.47 -2.34 -4.61
CA ASP A 4 -2.52 -3.13 -3.96
C ASP A 4 -3.37 -3.99 -4.94
N ALA A 5 -4.09 -4.96 -4.40
CA ALA A 5 -4.86 -5.94 -5.17
C ALA A 5 -6.24 -6.12 -4.51
N ASN A 6 -7.16 -5.22 -4.82
CA ASN A 6 -8.51 -5.17 -4.25
C ASN A 6 -9.38 -6.37 -4.63
N PHE A 7 -10.65 -6.36 -4.19
CA PHE A 7 -11.65 -7.41 -4.47
C PHE A 7 -12.12 -7.49 -5.94
N GLU A 8 -11.74 -6.53 -6.79
CA GLU A 8 -12.19 -6.46 -8.19
C GLU A 8 -10.99 -6.51 -9.17
N PRO A 9 -10.19 -7.59 -9.13
CA PRO A 9 -8.97 -7.71 -9.93
C PRO A 9 -9.23 -7.70 -11.44
N GLU A 10 -10.43 -8.10 -11.88
CA GLU A 10 -10.79 -8.11 -13.31
C GLU A 10 -10.82 -6.69 -13.90
N GLN A 11 -11.20 -5.70 -13.12
CA GLN A 11 -11.17 -4.30 -13.57
C GLN A 11 -9.73 -3.84 -13.80
N MET A 12 -8.82 -4.20 -12.90
CA MET A 12 -7.38 -3.91 -13.04
C MET A 12 -6.80 -4.62 -14.26
N VAL A 13 -7.10 -5.91 -14.44
CA VAL A 13 -6.63 -6.71 -15.60
C VAL A 13 -7.14 -6.10 -16.91
N ARG A 14 -8.41 -5.71 -16.96
CA ARG A 14 -8.98 -5.06 -18.13
C ARG A 14 -8.26 -3.76 -18.46
N LEU A 15 -8.09 -2.88 -17.47
CA LEU A 15 -7.38 -1.60 -17.66
C LEU A 15 -5.94 -1.78 -18.13
N ILE A 16 -5.21 -2.75 -17.56
CA ILE A 16 -3.84 -3.10 -17.97
C ILE A 16 -3.81 -3.50 -19.44
N ARG A 17 -4.74 -4.35 -19.88
CA ARG A 17 -4.84 -4.81 -21.27
C ARG A 17 -5.21 -3.67 -22.22
N GLU A 18 -6.21 -2.86 -21.86
CA GLU A 18 -6.65 -1.70 -22.67
C GLU A 18 -5.53 -0.68 -22.85
N ARG A 19 -4.70 -0.48 -21.83
CA ARG A 19 -3.56 0.46 -21.90
C ARG A 19 -2.32 -0.15 -22.55
N GLY A 20 -2.29 -1.43 -22.86
CA GLY A 20 -1.16 -2.12 -23.48
C GLY A 20 0.12 -2.07 -22.64
N VAL A 21 0.00 -1.96 -21.30
CA VAL A 21 1.14 -1.83 -20.41
C VAL A 21 1.58 -3.20 -19.88
N THR A 22 2.88 -3.36 -19.66
CA THR A 22 3.44 -4.56 -19.02
C THR A 22 3.64 -4.29 -17.55
N VAL A 23 2.98 -5.07 -16.69
CA VAL A 23 3.20 -5.03 -15.24
C VAL A 23 4.52 -5.71 -14.91
N ARG A 24 5.34 -5.08 -14.09
CA ARG A 24 6.67 -5.57 -13.67
C ARG A 24 6.74 -6.01 -12.23
N ALA A 25 5.83 -5.54 -11.39
CA ALA A 25 5.67 -5.98 -10.01
C ALA A 25 4.29 -5.52 -9.48
N ILE A 26 3.84 -6.14 -8.40
CA ILE A 26 2.73 -5.70 -7.57
C ILE A 26 3.33 -5.22 -6.25
N LEU A 27 3.05 -3.99 -5.85
CA LEU A 27 3.49 -3.39 -4.58
C LEU A 27 2.30 -3.35 -3.63
N LEU A 28 2.49 -3.87 -2.43
CA LEU A 28 1.46 -3.84 -1.39
C LEU A 28 1.80 -2.75 -0.38
N THR A 29 0.86 -1.82 -0.17
CA THR A 29 1.00 -0.80 0.87
C THR A 29 0.93 -1.45 2.25
N HIS A 30 0.09 -2.47 2.40
CA HIS A 30 -0.05 -3.36 3.56
C HIS A 30 -0.84 -4.61 3.16
N THR A 31 -1.15 -5.50 4.10
CA THR A 31 -1.75 -6.80 3.79
C THR A 31 -3.13 -7.03 4.42
N ASP A 32 -3.90 -5.99 4.66
CA ASP A 32 -5.33 -6.15 4.97
C ASP A 32 -6.08 -6.73 3.78
N VAL A 33 -7.14 -7.43 4.05
CA VAL A 33 -7.84 -8.29 3.08
C VAL A 33 -8.24 -7.55 1.79
N ASP A 34 -8.72 -6.33 1.91
CA ASP A 34 -9.16 -5.50 0.80
C ASP A 34 -8.01 -4.96 -0.08
N HIS A 35 -6.76 -5.09 0.39
CA HIS A 35 -5.55 -4.77 -0.37
C HIS A 35 -4.86 -5.99 -1.00
N VAL A 36 -5.27 -7.22 -0.63
CA VAL A 36 -4.64 -8.46 -1.12
C VAL A 36 -5.62 -9.49 -1.69
N ALA A 37 -6.94 -9.29 -1.55
CA ALA A 37 -7.94 -10.28 -1.94
C ALA A 37 -7.85 -10.71 -3.41
N GLY A 38 -7.55 -9.78 -4.32
CA GLY A 38 -7.39 -10.04 -5.75
C GLY A 38 -6.01 -10.51 -6.20
N LEU A 39 -5.05 -10.66 -5.27
CA LEU A 39 -3.64 -10.88 -5.61
C LEU A 39 -3.39 -12.17 -6.39
N ALA A 40 -4.02 -13.27 -5.98
CA ALA A 40 -3.88 -14.55 -6.67
C ALA A 40 -4.41 -14.51 -8.11
N GLU A 41 -5.54 -13.85 -8.30
CA GLU A 41 -6.18 -13.72 -9.60
C GLU A 41 -5.42 -12.76 -10.52
N LEU A 42 -4.87 -11.67 -9.97
CA LEU A 42 -3.95 -10.80 -10.70
C LEU A 42 -2.72 -11.58 -11.20
N LEU A 43 -2.07 -12.35 -10.33
CA LEU A 43 -0.91 -13.16 -10.72
C LEU A 43 -1.25 -14.22 -11.75
N GLN A 44 -2.43 -14.84 -11.66
CA GLN A 44 -2.91 -15.78 -12.68
C GLN A 44 -3.08 -15.09 -14.05
N SER A 45 -3.55 -13.85 -14.06
CA SER A 45 -3.84 -13.09 -15.27
C SER A 45 -2.62 -12.41 -15.89
N LEU A 46 -1.66 -11.98 -15.06
CA LEU A 46 -0.48 -11.20 -15.45
C LEU A 46 0.76 -12.08 -15.63
N GLY A 47 0.76 -13.30 -15.12
CA GLY A 47 1.93 -14.15 -15.01
C GLY A 47 2.76 -13.88 -13.74
N PRO A 48 3.89 -14.58 -13.56
CA PRO A 48 4.68 -14.56 -12.33
C PRO A 48 5.51 -13.27 -12.23
N VAL A 49 4.89 -12.21 -11.73
CA VAL A 49 5.60 -10.98 -11.35
C VAL A 49 5.92 -10.97 -9.85
N PRO A 50 6.99 -10.30 -9.39
CA PRO A 50 7.29 -10.20 -7.96
C PRO A 50 6.20 -9.39 -7.23
N VAL A 51 5.90 -9.82 -6.01
CA VAL A 51 5.06 -9.11 -5.05
C VAL A 51 5.96 -8.46 -4.01
N ALA A 52 5.88 -7.15 -3.88
CA ALA A 52 6.69 -6.39 -2.95
C ALA A 52 5.85 -5.99 -1.74
N VAL A 53 6.36 -6.26 -0.53
CA VAL A 53 5.68 -5.97 0.74
C VAL A 53 6.73 -5.69 1.82
N HIS A 54 6.38 -4.91 2.84
CA HIS A 54 7.27 -4.69 3.99
C HIS A 54 7.50 -5.98 4.80
N ASP A 55 8.73 -6.16 5.31
CA ASP A 55 9.13 -7.41 6.00
C ASP A 55 8.25 -7.77 7.20
N ALA A 56 7.69 -6.79 7.91
CA ALA A 56 6.78 -7.03 9.03
C ALA A 56 5.49 -7.78 8.65
N GLU A 57 5.13 -7.78 7.36
CA GLU A 57 3.94 -8.47 6.84
C GLU A 57 4.26 -9.52 5.76
N ARG A 58 5.54 -9.75 5.50
CA ARG A 58 5.98 -10.69 4.48
C ARG A 58 5.45 -12.11 4.69
N ALA A 59 5.37 -12.55 5.93
CA ALA A 59 4.85 -13.87 6.28
C ALA A 59 3.38 -14.07 5.87
N VAL A 60 2.58 -13.00 5.89
CA VAL A 60 1.18 -13.02 5.43
C VAL A 60 1.09 -13.54 3.99
N ILE A 61 1.94 -13.01 3.11
CA ILE A 61 1.95 -13.36 1.69
C ILE A 61 2.60 -14.72 1.44
N LEU A 62 3.74 -14.99 2.12
CA LEU A 62 4.46 -16.27 1.97
C LEU A 62 3.67 -17.47 2.47
N GLU A 63 2.94 -17.31 3.57
CA GLU A 63 2.20 -18.40 4.22
C GLU A 63 0.72 -18.46 3.81
N GLY A 64 0.22 -17.42 3.16
CA GLY A 64 -1.20 -17.31 2.79
C GLY A 64 -2.12 -17.21 4.01
N LYS A 65 -1.65 -16.56 5.09
CA LYS A 65 -2.45 -16.33 6.29
C LYS A 65 -2.95 -14.89 6.34
N PRO A 66 -4.16 -14.63 6.83
CA PRO A 66 -4.63 -13.25 6.96
C PRO A 66 -3.80 -12.50 8.03
N LEU A 67 -3.55 -11.22 7.80
CA LEU A 67 -2.91 -10.35 8.79
C LEU A 67 -3.77 -10.27 10.08
N ARG A 68 -5.07 -10.30 9.91
CA ARG A 68 -6.07 -10.22 10.98
C ARG A 68 -6.90 -11.49 10.97
N SER A 69 -6.86 -12.24 12.07
CA SER A 69 -7.53 -13.55 12.19
C SER A 69 -9.06 -13.48 12.11
N GLU A 70 -9.64 -12.33 12.36
CA GLU A 70 -11.08 -12.07 12.23
C GLU A 70 -11.55 -11.98 10.78
N PHE A 71 -10.64 -11.82 9.82
CA PHE A 71 -10.94 -11.84 8.39
C PHE A 71 -10.45 -13.15 7.78
N ALA A 72 -11.39 -14.04 7.45
CA ALA A 72 -11.09 -15.38 6.98
C ALA A 72 -10.51 -15.47 5.56
N ILE A 73 -10.48 -14.35 4.82
CA ILE A 73 -9.99 -14.31 3.44
C ILE A 73 -8.49 -14.03 3.45
N ALA A 74 -7.74 -14.94 2.86
CA ALA A 74 -6.31 -14.79 2.63
C ALA A 74 -5.99 -15.12 1.17
N SER A 75 -4.95 -14.50 0.64
CA SER A 75 -4.36 -14.94 -0.62
C SER A 75 -3.72 -16.33 -0.42
N PRO A 76 -3.73 -17.22 -1.43
CA PRO A 76 -2.92 -18.43 -1.36
C PRO A 76 -1.42 -18.06 -1.20
N PRO A 77 -0.59 -18.95 -0.65
CA PRO A 77 0.85 -18.72 -0.51
C PRO A 77 1.52 -18.30 -1.82
N ILE A 78 2.31 -17.22 -1.78
CA ILE A 78 3.02 -16.68 -2.94
C ILE A 78 4.51 -16.67 -2.65
N GLY A 79 5.30 -17.36 -3.49
CA GLY A 79 6.74 -17.59 -3.25
C GLY A 79 7.64 -16.45 -3.75
N ASN A 80 7.23 -15.67 -4.76
CA ASN A 80 8.06 -14.60 -5.33
C ASN A 80 7.80 -13.27 -4.61
N VAL A 81 8.25 -13.17 -3.37
CA VAL A 81 8.04 -12.00 -2.50
C VAL A 81 9.36 -11.29 -2.26
N VAL A 82 9.37 -9.98 -2.48
CA VAL A 82 10.51 -9.08 -2.24
C VAL A 82 10.16 -8.04 -1.17
N SER A 83 11.20 -7.57 -0.46
CA SER A 83 11.00 -6.61 0.63
C SER A 83 10.88 -5.18 0.12
N LEU A 84 9.94 -4.43 0.71
CA LEU A 84 9.91 -2.97 0.69
C LEU A 84 10.57 -2.48 1.99
N GLU A 85 11.63 -1.69 1.86
CA GLU A 85 12.40 -1.20 3.01
C GLU A 85 12.52 0.32 2.95
N GLU A 86 12.27 1.01 4.06
CA GLU A 86 12.48 2.46 4.16
C GLU A 86 13.91 2.83 3.79
N GLY A 87 14.06 3.87 2.97
CA GLY A 87 15.36 4.34 2.50
C GLY A 87 16.00 3.52 1.39
N LYS A 88 15.38 2.41 0.96
CA LYS A 88 15.79 1.64 -0.21
C LYS A 88 14.75 1.79 -1.33
N PRO A 89 15.03 2.57 -2.39
CA PRO A 89 14.08 2.72 -3.48
C PRO A 89 13.76 1.40 -4.17
N PHE A 90 12.48 1.15 -4.42
CA PHE A 90 12.04 -0.01 -5.18
C PHE A 90 12.04 0.32 -6.68
N LYS A 91 12.78 -0.47 -7.46
CA LYS A 91 12.92 -0.26 -8.92
C LYS A 91 12.27 -1.38 -9.72
N ALA A 92 11.46 -1.02 -10.70
CA ALA A 92 10.94 -1.96 -11.68
C ALA A 92 10.78 -1.30 -13.06
N GLY A 93 11.57 -1.76 -14.03
CA GLY A 93 11.69 -1.09 -15.32
C GLY A 93 12.29 0.31 -15.15
N SER A 94 11.63 1.30 -15.74
CA SER A 94 12.01 2.71 -15.62
C SER A 94 11.42 3.42 -14.40
N LEU A 95 10.59 2.75 -13.61
CA LEU A 95 9.92 3.32 -12.43
C LEU A 95 10.78 3.08 -11.19
N GLU A 96 10.91 4.11 -10.37
CA GLU A 96 11.57 4.08 -9.07
C GLU A 96 10.65 4.68 -8.03
N PHE A 97 10.35 3.91 -6.99
CA PHE A 97 9.52 4.31 -5.87
C PHE A 97 10.38 4.50 -4.62
N GLU A 98 10.24 5.66 -3.99
CA GLU A 98 10.69 5.85 -2.62
C GLU A 98 9.74 5.12 -1.67
N VAL A 99 10.30 4.41 -0.70
CA VAL A 99 9.54 3.68 0.32
C VAL A 99 9.65 4.41 1.65
N LEU A 100 8.52 4.81 2.21
CA LEU A 100 8.39 5.43 3.52
C LEU A 100 7.63 4.48 4.43
N HIS A 101 8.23 4.02 5.53
CA HIS A 101 7.54 3.15 6.48
C HIS A 101 6.57 3.98 7.33
N THR A 102 5.27 3.73 7.18
CA THR A 102 4.18 4.43 7.87
C THR A 102 3.33 3.45 8.67
N PRO A 103 3.92 2.78 9.68
CA PRO A 103 3.24 1.76 10.47
C PRO A 103 2.20 2.38 11.39
N GLY A 104 1.26 1.56 11.84
CA GLY A 104 0.31 1.90 12.88
C GLY A 104 -1.12 1.52 12.55
N HIS A 105 -1.60 1.71 11.32
CA HIS A 105 -2.80 1.01 10.84
C HIS A 105 -2.49 -0.50 10.79
N SER A 106 -1.39 -0.86 10.18
CA SER A 106 -0.80 -2.19 10.20
C SER A 106 0.69 -2.12 10.52
N PRO A 107 1.35 -3.20 10.95
CA PRO A 107 2.77 -3.17 11.34
C PRO A 107 3.72 -2.94 10.15
N GLY A 108 3.34 -3.38 8.95
CA GLY A 108 4.12 -3.24 7.72
C GLY A 108 3.62 -2.16 6.77
N GLY A 109 2.73 -1.27 7.24
CA GLY A 109 2.19 -0.20 6.41
C GLY A 109 3.29 0.69 5.82
N VAL A 110 3.27 0.87 4.48
CA VAL A 110 4.19 1.77 3.76
C VAL A 110 3.44 2.76 2.91
N THR A 111 4.05 3.94 2.76
CA THR A 111 3.70 4.90 1.73
C THR A 111 4.71 4.80 0.59
N LEU A 112 4.22 4.74 -0.64
CA LEU A 112 5.04 4.68 -1.84
C LEU A 112 4.97 6.01 -2.56
N ARG A 113 6.14 6.60 -2.85
CA ARG A 113 6.24 7.87 -3.58
C ARG A 113 6.88 7.67 -4.95
N ILE A 114 6.28 8.28 -5.96
CA ILE A 114 6.87 8.41 -7.30
C ILE A 114 6.53 9.78 -7.88
N GLY A 115 7.55 10.57 -8.20
CA GLY A 115 7.33 11.95 -8.65
C GLY A 115 6.49 12.74 -7.64
N ASP A 116 5.37 13.27 -8.09
CA ASP A 116 4.44 14.09 -7.29
C ASP A 116 3.30 13.27 -6.67
N ALA A 117 3.32 11.95 -6.79
CA ALA A 117 2.29 11.05 -6.27
C ALA A 117 2.77 10.29 -5.03
N LEU A 118 1.91 10.24 -4.01
CA LEU A 118 2.02 9.43 -2.80
C LEU A 118 0.88 8.42 -2.75
N PHE A 119 1.21 7.15 -2.61
CA PHE A 119 0.25 6.07 -2.37
C PHE A 119 0.37 5.66 -0.91
N THR A 120 -0.56 6.14 -0.08
CA THR A 120 -0.45 6.06 1.38
C THR A 120 -1.07 4.80 1.98
N GLY A 121 -1.71 3.95 1.16
CA GLY A 121 -2.54 2.88 1.68
C GLY A 121 -3.49 3.43 2.74
N ASP A 122 -3.56 2.79 3.87
CA ASP A 122 -4.44 3.16 4.98
C ASP A 122 -3.73 3.96 6.09
N ALA A 123 -2.74 4.77 5.72
CA ALA A 123 -2.14 5.71 6.67
C ALA A 123 -2.87 7.05 6.68
N LEU A 124 -2.91 7.77 5.56
CA LEU A 124 -3.46 9.13 5.46
C LEU A 124 -4.56 9.19 4.40
N PHE A 125 -5.73 9.69 4.78
CA PHE A 125 -6.91 9.90 3.93
C PHE A 125 -7.24 11.40 3.80
N ALA A 126 -8.10 11.72 2.85
CA ALA A 126 -8.69 13.06 2.75
C ALA A 126 -9.53 13.36 4.01
N GLY A 127 -9.02 14.24 4.87
CA GLY A 127 -9.66 14.66 6.12
C GLY A 127 -9.70 13.57 7.20
N SER A 128 -8.93 12.47 7.09
CA SER A 128 -8.93 11.39 8.07
C SER A 128 -7.57 10.68 8.12
N VAL A 129 -7.47 9.68 8.99
CA VAL A 129 -6.34 8.75 9.09
C VAL A 129 -6.87 7.32 9.20
N GLY A 130 -6.01 6.35 8.96
CA GLY A 130 -6.36 4.94 9.07
C GLY A 130 -6.83 4.54 10.47
N ARG A 131 -7.67 3.53 10.52
CA ARG A 131 -8.07 2.91 11.79
C ARG A 131 -6.87 2.33 12.51
N SER A 132 -6.86 2.46 13.82
CA SER A 132 -5.79 1.97 14.68
C SER A 132 -6.29 1.26 15.93
N ASP A 133 -7.52 0.74 15.85
CA ASP A 133 -8.22 0.01 16.92
C ASP A 133 -8.17 -1.52 16.75
N PHE A 134 -7.45 -2.03 15.74
CA PHE A 134 -7.23 -3.46 15.57
C PHE A 134 -6.12 -3.97 16.51
N ARG A 135 -6.12 -5.28 16.79
CA ARG A 135 -5.20 -5.92 17.72
C ARG A 135 -3.71 -5.67 17.43
N ASN A 136 -3.33 -5.58 16.16
CA ASN A 136 -1.95 -5.36 15.70
C ASN A 136 -1.71 -3.94 15.15
N SER A 137 -2.57 -2.99 15.53
CA SER A 137 -2.45 -1.57 15.19
C SER A 137 -1.84 -0.77 16.35
N ASP A 138 -1.26 0.39 16.01
CA ASP A 138 -0.72 1.38 16.95
C ASP A 138 -1.02 2.79 16.47
N GLY A 139 -2.04 3.42 17.05
CA GLY A 139 -2.45 4.78 16.66
C GLY A 139 -1.40 5.86 16.95
N ARG A 140 -0.53 5.65 17.95
CA ARG A 140 0.56 6.59 18.22
C ARG A 140 1.65 6.49 17.14
N ALA A 141 2.01 5.28 16.76
CA ALA A 141 2.95 5.05 15.67
C ALA A 141 2.41 5.61 14.35
N LEU A 142 1.11 5.43 14.05
CA LEU A 142 0.46 5.96 12.86
C LEU A 142 0.57 7.48 12.79
N LEU A 143 0.11 8.18 13.83
CA LEU A 143 0.15 9.64 13.87
C LEU A 143 1.59 10.17 13.85
N HIS A 144 2.51 9.49 14.53
CA HIS A 144 3.93 9.85 14.49
C HIS A 144 4.51 9.71 13.08
N GLY A 145 4.26 8.58 12.42
CA GLY A 145 4.71 8.33 11.04
C GLY A 145 4.16 9.35 10.05
N ILE A 146 2.86 9.67 10.12
CA ILE A 146 2.25 10.71 9.28
C ILE A 146 2.93 12.06 9.52
N LYS A 147 3.07 12.49 10.76
CA LYS A 147 3.66 13.81 11.11
C LYS A 147 5.12 13.94 10.71
N THR A 148 5.90 12.89 10.90
CA THR A 148 7.37 12.97 10.70
C THR A 148 7.82 12.59 9.31
N ARG A 149 7.05 11.80 8.57
CA ARG A 149 7.41 11.32 7.22
C ARG A 149 6.58 11.95 6.11
N LEU A 150 5.26 12.11 6.31
CA LEU A 150 4.38 12.59 5.26
C LEU A 150 4.19 14.11 5.32
N LEU A 151 3.86 14.66 6.49
CA LEU A 151 3.61 16.10 6.59
C LEU A 151 4.88 16.98 6.52
N THR A 152 6.05 16.40 6.43
CA THR A 152 7.31 17.11 6.14
C THR A 152 7.59 17.25 4.64
N LEU A 153 6.81 16.55 3.81
CA LEU A 153 6.94 16.57 2.35
C LEU A 153 6.31 17.85 1.76
N PRO A 154 6.63 18.22 0.50
CA PRO A 154 6.03 19.37 -0.18
C PRO A 154 4.50 19.34 -0.22
N ASP A 155 3.89 20.53 -0.12
CA ASP A 155 2.43 20.72 -0.02
C ASP A 155 1.66 20.26 -1.26
N ASP A 156 2.28 20.31 -2.43
CA ASP A 156 1.69 20.02 -3.74
C ASP A 156 1.67 18.53 -4.11
N LEU A 157 2.30 17.67 -3.29
CA LEU A 157 2.24 16.24 -3.52
C LEU A 157 0.80 15.72 -3.39
N THR A 158 0.36 15.01 -4.42
CA THR A 158 -0.97 14.38 -4.45
C THR A 158 -0.96 13.07 -3.66
N VAL A 159 -1.90 12.93 -2.74
CA VAL A 159 -2.11 11.74 -1.92
C VAL A 159 -3.21 10.88 -2.52
N TYR A 160 -2.88 9.67 -2.88
CA TYR A 160 -3.80 8.58 -3.26
C TYR A 160 -3.82 7.57 -2.11
N SER A 161 -4.90 7.55 -1.37
CA SER A 161 -5.10 6.63 -0.24
C SER A 161 -5.76 5.33 -0.68
N GLY A 162 -5.78 4.33 0.19
CA GLY A 162 -6.51 3.07 -0.05
C GLY A 162 -8.00 3.28 -0.24
N HIS A 163 -8.57 4.26 0.47
CA HIS A 163 -10.00 4.57 0.43
C HIS A 163 -10.24 6.08 0.28
N GLY A 164 -11.37 6.41 -0.37
CA GLY A 164 -11.83 7.80 -0.51
C GLY A 164 -11.18 8.57 -1.66
N PRO A 165 -11.41 9.88 -1.73
CA PRO A 165 -10.88 10.73 -2.78
C PRO A 165 -9.41 11.07 -2.57
N ALA A 166 -8.73 11.49 -3.65
CA ALA A 166 -7.39 12.04 -3.56
C ALA A 166 -7.39 13.39 -2.82
N THR A 167 -6.25 13.71 -2.20
CA THR A 167 -6.00 14.97 -1.51
C THR A 167 -4.55 15.43 -1.74
N THR A 168 -4.04 16.39 -0.97
CA THR A 168 -2.64 16.81 -1.00
C THR A 168 -2.06 16.92 0.40
N ILE A 169 -0.74 16.80 0.51
CA ILE A 169 -0.02 16.98 1.79
C ILE A 169 -0.38 18.33 2.42
N GLY A 170 -0.39 19.41 1.64
CA GLY A 170 -0.72 20.74 2.14
C GLY A 170 -2.16 20.87 2.63
N GLN A 171 -3.11 20.21 1.97
CA GLN A 171 -4.51 20.17 2.41
C GLN A 171 -4.62 19.48 3.77
N GLU A 172 -4.05 18.28 3.90
CA GLU A 172 -4.12 17.49 5.13
C GLU A 172 -3.38 18.16 6.29
N ARG A 173 -2.23 18.79 6.05
CA ARG A 173 -1.50 19.55 7.07
C ARG A 173 -2.33 20.68 7.66
N ARG A 174 -3.17 21.33 6.84
CA ARG A 174 -3.99 22.49 7.27
C ARG A 174 -5.32 22.12 7.90
N THR A 175 -5.95 21.04 7.45
CA THR A 175 -7.38 20.83 7.71
C THR A 175 -7.75 19.45 8.25
N ASN A 176 -6.80 18.50 8.30
CA ASN A 176 -7.11 17.17 8.82
C ASN A 176 -7.31 17.24 10.34
N PRO A 177 -8.50 16.89 10.87
CA PRO A 177 -8.83 17.06 12.28
C PRO A 177 -8.10 16.08 13.22
N PHE A 178 -7.39 15.09 12.68
CA PHE A 178 -6.63 14.09 13.45
C PHE A 178 -5.14 14.43 13.60
N LEU A 179 -4.65 15.49 12.90
CA LEU A 179 -3.21 15.79 12.79
C LEU A 179 -2.76 17.08 13.47
#